data_f731e229eac86cf7938e4097ce3ebf0e
#
_entry.id   f731e229eac86cf7938e4097ce3ebf0e
#
_cell.length_a   1.000
_cell.length_b   1.000
_cell.length_c   1.000
_cell.angle_alpha   90.00
_cell.angle_beta   90.00
_cell.angle_gamma   90.00
#
_symmetry.space_group_name_H-M   'P 1'
#
loop_
_entity.id
_entity.type
_entity.pdbx_description
1 polymer ?
#
loop_
_entity_poly.entity_id
_entity_poly.type
_entity_poly.pdbx_seq_one_letter_code
_entity_poly.pdbx_strand_id
1 'polypeptide(L)'
;MFLLMSVFALCAGCILLSAWHPAFLVAALLSLGLLLALALRFLRQSRTDALTRVYNLRCLTVKAAAYARSPQLLVHYFDVDHLKQVNDTQGHSAGDLLLQETAAALRRAGGNNGEVYRLGGDEFLLIFQGCAAELPWEEVCPAASHGFAQGPGETLQMLIRSAEQEMYVAKGQRAQSSPEGSSH
;
A
#
# COMPACT_ATOMS: atom_id res chain seq x y z
N MET A 1 -20.48 -33.72 22.27
CA MET A 1 -21.20 -33.23 23.44
C MET A 1 -20.32 -33.27 24.71
N PHE A 2 -19.61 -34.35 25.00
CA PHE A 2 -18.73 -34.47 26.18
C PHE A 2 -17.53 -33.50 26.19
N LEU A 3 -16.92 -33.23 25.03
CA LEU A 3 -15.77 -32.32 24.91
C LEU A 3 -16.15 -30.86 25.19
N LEU A 4 -17.33 -30.42 24.75
CA LEU A 4 -17.85 -29.08 25.01
C LEU A 4 -18.19 -28.88 26.49
N MET A 5 -18.73 -29.90 27.14
CA MET A 5 -19.04 -29.84 28.57
C MET A 5 -17.77 -29.82 29.45
N SER A 6 -16.70 -30.53 29.06
CA SER A 6 -15.43 -30.48 29.76
C SER A 6 -14.70 -29.12 29.60
N VAL A 7 -14.78 -28.49 28.42
CA VAL A 7 -14.23 -27.14 28.21
C VAL A 7 -15.03 -26.11 29.01
N PHE A 8 -16.37 -26.22 29.03
CA PHE A 8 -17.22 -25.33 29.84
C PHE A 8 -16.98 -25.47 31.34
N ALA A 9 -16.78 -26.70 31.81
CA ALA A 9 -16.45 -26.96 33.23
C ALA A 9 -15.07 -26.43 33.62
N LEU A 10 -14.07 -26.54 32.72
CA LEU A 10 -12.74 -25.95 32.91
C LEU A 10 -12.79 -24.41 32.93
N CYS A 11 -13.55 -23.80 32.02
CA CYS A 11 -13.74 -22.36 32.01
C CYS A 11 -14.51 -21.85 33.23
N ALA A 12 -15.57 -22.56 33.66
CA ALA A 12 -16.33 -22.23 34.87
C ALA A 12 -15.46 -22.39 36.12
N GLY A 13 -14.64 -23.43 36.18
CA GLY A 13 -13.66 -23.64 37.26
C GLY A 13 -12.61 -22.52 37.32
N CYS A 14 -12.10 -22.07 36.18
CA CYS A 14 -11.17 -20.93 36.10
C CYS A 14 -11.81 -19.61 36.54
N ILE A 15 -13.07 -19.39 36.20
CA ILE A 15 -13.82 -18.19 36.61
C ILE A 15 -14.07 -18.19 38.11
N LEU A 16 -14.44 -19.34 38.68
CA LEU A 16 -14.65 -19.47 40.13
C LEU A 16 -13.34 -19.35 40.95
N LEU A 17 -12.22 -19.89 40.43
CA LEU A 17 -10.90 -19.73 41.01
C LEU A 17 -10.38 -18.29 40.91
N SER A 18 -10.70 -17.56 39.83
CA SER A 18 -10.31 -16.16 39.64
C SER A 18 -11.01 -15.21 40.61
N ALA A 19 -12.22 -15.55 41.03
CA ALA A 19 -12.95 -14.78 42.05
C ALA A 19 -12.28 -14.82 43.43
N TRP A 20 -11.49 -15.88 43.71
CA TRP A 20 -10.81 -16.09 45.00
C TRP A 20 -9.32 -15.68 44.96
N HIS A 21 -8.72 -15.51 43.77
CA HIS A 21 -7.31 -15.15 43.65
C HIS A 21 -7.11 -13.98 42.66
N PRO A 22 -6.99 -12.75 43.15
CA PRO A 22 -6.77 -11.59 42.30
C PRO A 22 -5.52 -11.70 41.40
N ALA A 23 -4.57 -12.55 41.78
CA ALA A 23 -3.39 -12.86 41.00
C ALA A 23 -3.73 -13.46 39.59
N PHE A 24 -4.81 -14.27 39.51
CA PHE A 24 -5.23 -14.84 38.21
C PHE A 24 -5.83 -13.78 37.28
N LEU A 25 -6.58 -12.80 37.81
CA LEU A 25 -7.08 -11.67 37.02
C LEU A 25 -5.93 -10.83 36.50
N VAL A 26 -4.95 -10.56 37.35
CA VAL A 26 -3.76 -9.78 36.90
C VAL A 26 -2.98 -10.55 35.83
N ALA A 27 -2.77 -11.86 36.01
CA ALA A 27 -2.09 -12.69 35.01
C ALA A 27 -2.86 -12.75 33.68
N ALA A 28 -4.20 -12.84 33.72
CA ALA A 28 -5.05 -12.85 32.54
C ALA A 28 -4.99 -11.49 31.79
N LEU A 29 -5.02 -10.36 32.51
CA LEU A 29 -4.90 -9.03 31.92
C LEU A 29 -3.51 -8.80 31.31
N LEU A 30 -2.45 -9.26 31.97
CA LEU A 30 -1.08 -9.17 31.43
C LEU A 30 -0.92 -10.02 30.17
N SER A 31 -1.47 -11.25 30.14
CA SER A 31 -1.43 -12.11 28.96
C SER A 31 -2.23 -11.52 27.79
N LEU A 32 -3.42 -10.96 28.05
CA LEU A 32 -4.22 -10.27 27.04
C LEU A 32 -3.49 -9.03 26.50
N GLY A 33 -2.88 -8.25 27.39
CA GLY A 33 -2.05 -7.08 27.02
C GLY A 33 -0.86 -7.46 26.14
N LEU A 34 -0.16 -8.56 26.51
CA LEU A 34 0.94 -9.08 25.70
C LEU A 34 0.47 -9.56 24.32
N LEU A 35 -0.63 -10.33 24.27
CA LEU A 35 -1.22 -10.79 23.00
C LEU A 35 -1.64 -9.62 22.11
N LEU A 36 -2.26 -8.60 22.67
CA LEU A 36 -2.62 -7.39 21.95
C LEU A 36 -1.38 -6.64 21.45
N ALA A 37 -0.34 -6.49 22.28
CA ALA A 37 0.92 -5.87 21.89
C ALA A 37 1.60 -6.64 20.76
N LEU A 38 1.61 -7.98 20.81
CA LEU A 38 2.16 -8.83 19.74
C LEU A 38 1.33 -8.73 18.46
N ALA A 39 0.01 -8.71 18.55
CA ALA A 39 -0.89 -8.53 17.39
C ALA A 39 -0.69 -7.15 16.74
N LEU A 40 -0.63 -6.09 17.55
CA LEU A 40 -0.33 -4.73 17.05
C LEU A 40 1.06 -4.64 16.43
N ARG A 41 2.06 -5.32 17.01
CA ARG A 41 3.40 -5.38 16.43
C ARG A 41 3.41 -6.12 15.10
N PHE A 42 2.70 -7.24 14.98
CA PHE A 42 2.55 -8.00 13.73
C PHE A 42 1.86 -7.16 12.65
N LEU A 43 0.74 -6.49 12.96
CA LEU A 43 0.05 -5.58 12.04
C LEU A 43 0.96 -4.43 11.60
N ARG A 44 1.78 -3.90 12.52
CA ARG A 44 2.77 -2.86 12.18
C ARG A 44 3.95 -3.38 11.35
N GLN A 45 4.18 -4.69 11.27
CA GLN A 45 5.25 -5.27 10.47
C GLN A 45 4.83 -5.62 9.04
N SER A 46 3.55 -5.52 8.68
CA SER A 46 3.10 -5.74 7.30
C SER A 46 3.82 -4.78 6.36
N ARG A 47 4.44 -5.31 5.31
CA ARG A 47 5.18 -4.56 4.29
C ARG A 47 4.40 -4.41 3.00
N THR A 48 3.22 -5.01 2.92
CA THR A 48 2.36 -4.97 1.75
C THR A 48 1.06 -4.23 2.07
N ASP A 49 0.52 -3.56 1.07
CA ASP A 49 -0.82 -2.98 1.12
C ASP A 49 -1.88 -4.10 1.11
N ALA A 50 -2.88 -3.97 1.97
CA ALA A 50 -3.88 -5.03 2.17
C ALA A 50 -4.81 -5.20 0.97
N LEU A 51 -5.12 -4.11 0.25
CA LEU A 51 -6.02 -4.11 -0.90
C LEU A 51 -5.31 -4.58 -2.17
N THR A 52 -4.17 -3.97 -2.49
CA THR A 52 -3.50 -4.11 -3.79
C THR A 52 -2.39 -5.16 -3.80
N ARG A 53 -1.95 -5.61 -2.61
CA ARG A 53 -0.88 -6.61 -2.44
C ARG A 53 0.50 -6.20 -2.98
N VAL A 54 0.69 -4.94 -3.36
CA VAL A 54 2.00 -4.36 -3.63
C VAL A 54 2.64 -3.90 -2.32
N TYR A 55 3.88 -3.46 -2.35
CA TYR A 55 4.53 -2.92 -1.16
C TYR A 55 3.82 -1.64 -0.69
N ASN A 56 3.85 -1.37 0.60
CA ASN A 56 3.33 -0.13 1.20
C ASN A 56 4.46 0.87 1.46
N LEU A 57 4.10 2.11 1.81
CA LEU A 57 5.03 3.19 2.18
C LEU A 57 6.04 2.76 3.26
N ARG A 58 5.60 1.93 4.22
CA ARG A 58 6.50 1.42 5.25
C ARG A 58 7.60 0.52 4.67
N CYS A 59 7.29 -0.30 3.69
CA CYS A 59 8.28 -1.11 3.00
C CYS A 59 9.30 -0.23 2.28
N LEU A 60 8.86 0.85 1.61
CA LEU A 60 9.72 1.83 0.97
C LEU A 60 10.71 2.44 1.98
N THR A 61 10.21 2.86 3.15
CA THR A 61 11.05 3.43 4.23
C THR A 61 12.12 2.44 4.69
N VAL A 62 11.77 1.16 4.84
CA VAL A 62 12.74 0.12 5.23
C VAL A 62 13.78 -0.13 4.13
N LYS A 63 13.37 -0.09 2.85
CA LYS A 63 14.25 -0.32 1.71
C LYS A 63 15.08 0.90 1.29
N ALA A 64 14.76 2.09 1.79
CA ALA A 64 15.44 3.34 1.42
C ALA A 64 16.97 3.27 1.58
N ALA A 65 17.46 2.63 2.66
CA ALA A 65 18.89 2.44 2.89
C ALA A 65 19.55 1.49 1.87
N ALA A 66 18.79 0.55 1.29
CA ALA A 66 19.28 -0.32 0.22
C ALA A 66 19.32 0.46 -1.11
N TYR A 67 18.29 1.22 -1.40
CA TYR A 67 18.24 2.09 -2.58
C TYR A 67 19.36 3.15 -2.59
N ALA A 68 19.69 3.72 -1.43
CA ALA A 68 20.76 4.71 -1.30
C ALA A 68 22.14 4.22 -1.79
N ARG A 69 22.33 2.89 -1.86
CA ARG A 69 23.55 2.27 -2.38
C ARG A 69 23.52 2.01 -3.89
N SER A 70 22.37 2.20 -4.52
CA SER A 70 22.25 2.02 -5.97
C SER A 70 22.91 3.18 -6.72
N PRO A 71 23.78 2.90 -7.71
CA PRO A 71 24.40 3.95 -8.51
C PRO A 71 23.36 4.72 -9.34
N GLN A 72 22.24 4.07 -9.67
CA GLN A 72 21.15 4.67 -10.44
C GLN A 72 19.83 4.03 -10.08
N LEU A 73 18.81 4.89 -9.89
CA LEU A 73 17.42 4.52 -9.77
C LEU A 73 16.63 5.20 -10.89
N LEU A 74 15.58 4.53 -11.34
CA LEU A 74 14.50 5.10 -12.13
C LEU A 74 13.24 5.01 -11.29
N VAL A 75 12.65 6.14 -10.97
CA VAL A 75 11.46 6.28 -10.12
C VAL A 75 10.32 6.80 -10.97
N HIS A 76 9.24 6.05 -11.04
CA HIS A 76 8.00 6.44 -11.69
C HIS A 76 6.94 6.70 -10.61
N TYR A 77 6.26 7.83 -10.70
CA TYR A 77 5.15 8.22 -9.84
C TYR A 77 3.85 8.15 -10.63
N PHE A 78 2.83 7.54 -10.03
CA PHE A 78 1.50 7.39 -10.64
C PHE A 78 0.43 7.86 -9.67
N ASP A 79 -0.60 8.50 -10.19
CA ASP A 79 -1.81 8.90 -9.48
C ASP A 79 -3.01 8.41 -10.31
N VAL A 80 -3.88 7.61 -9.70
CA VAL A 80 -5.04 7.03 -10.39
C VAL A 80 -6.08 8.11 -10.66
N ASP A 81 -6.36 8.32 -11.95
CA ASP A 81 -7.25 9.37 -12.38
C ASP A 81 -8.72 9.04 -12.03
N HIS A 82 -9.47 10.06 -11.63
CA HIS A 82 -10.91 9.99 -11.41
C HIS A 82 -11.38 8.96 -10.36
N LEU A 83 -10.51 8.48 -9.44
CA LEU A 83 -10.90 7.50 -8.42
C LEU A 83 -12.10 7.96 -7.61
N LYS A 84 -12.13 9.23 -7.22
CA LYS A 84 -13.28 9.81 -6.49
C LYS A 84 -14.58 9.72 -7.30
N GLN A 85 -14.53 10.07 -8.59
CA GLN A 85 -15.70 9.98 -9.47
C GLN A 85 -16.20 8.53 -9.61
N VAL A 86 -15.29 7.56 -9.75
CA VAL A 86 -15.64 6.14 -9.79
C VAL A 86 -16.31 5.71 -8.48
N ASN A 87 -15.75 6.11 -7.33
CA ASN A 87 -16.34 5.83 -6.02
C ASN A 87 -17.74 6.42 -5.88
N ASP A 88 -17.93 7.68 -6.29
CA ASP A 88 -19.18 8.40 -6.13
C ASP A 88 -20.29 7.87 -7.08
N THR A 89 -19.91 7.37 -8.27
CA THR A 89 -20.88 6.91 -9.28
C THR A 89 -21.14 5.40 -9.25
N GLN A 90 -20.12 4.58 -8.94
CA GLN A 90 -20.14 3.12 -9.03
C GLN A 90 -19.92 2.42 -7.67
N GLY A 91 -19.63 3.20 -6.63
CA GLY A 91 -19.38 2.71 -5.27
C GLY A 91 -17.91 2.35 -5.01
N HIS A 92 -17.56 2.26 -3.73
CA HIS A 92 -16.19 1.98 -3.27
C HIS A 92 -15.60 0.66 -3.80
N SER A 93 -16.44 -0.36 -4.02
CA SER A 93 -15.97 -1.63 -4.59
C SER A 93 -15.41 -1.48 -6.01
N ALA A 94 -15.97 -0.56 -6.82
CA ALA A 94 -15.46 -0.27 -8.15
C ALA A 94 -14.11 0.48 -8.09
N GLY A 95 -13.97 1.43 -7.15
CA GLY A 95 -12.70 2.10 -6.91
C GLY A 95 -11.62 1.16 -6.38
N ASP A 96 -11.99 0.24 -5.49
CA ASP A 96 -11.08 -0.81 -5.01
C ASP A 96 -10.58 -1.70 -6.15
N LEU A 97 -11.47 -2.08 -7.07
CA LEU A 97 -11.10 -2.86 -8.26
C LEU A 97 -10.13 -2.06 -9.15
N LEU A 98 -10.43 -0.79 -9.43
CA LEU A 98 -9.55 0.09 -10.20
C LEU A 98 -8.14 0.17 -9.61
N LEU A 99 -8.03 0.31 -8.29
CA LEU A 99 -6.73 0.31 -7.59
C LEU A 99 -6.01 -1.03 -7.72
N GLN A 100 -6.72 -2.15 -7.64
CA GLN A 100 -6.14 -3.49 -7.80
C GLN A 100 -5.66 -3.73 -9.23
N GLU A 101 -6.42 -3.31 -10.24
CA GLU A 101 -6.05 -3.42 -11.65
C GLU A 101 -4.83 -2.56 -11.98
N THR A 102 -4.78 -1.32 -11.48
CA THR A 102 -3.61 -0.44 -11.57
C THR A 102 -2.38 -1.10 -10.97
N ALA A 103 -2.46 -1.59 -9.74
CA ALA A 103 -1.35 -2.27 -9.08
C ALA A 103 -0.90 -3.51 -9.86
N ALA A 104 -1.82 -4.28 -10.42
CA ALA A 104 -1.52 -5.45 -11.25
C ALA A 104 -0.82 -5.08 -12.57
N ALA A 105 -1.24 -3.99 -13.22
CA ALA A 105 -0.61 -3.45 -14.42
C ALA A 105 0.83 -3.01 -14.13
N LEU A 106 1.03 -2.23 -13.08
CA LEU A 106 2.36 -1.77 -12.67
C LEU A 106 3.29 -2.94 -12.28
N ARG A 107 2.77 -3.98 -11.61
CA ARG A 107 3.55 -5.19 -11.31
C ARG A 107 3.97 -5.95 -12.56
N ARG A 108 3.09 -6.08 -13.55
CA ARG A 108 3.44 -6.71 -14.83
C ARG A 108 4.53 -5.91 -15.55
N ALA A 109 4.39 -4.59 -15.61
CA ALA A 109 5.37 -3.69 -16.22
C ALA A 109 6.72 -3.70 -15.50
N GLY A 110 6.71 -3.73 -14.16
CA GLY A 110 7.93 -3.82 -13.35
C GLY A 110 8.67 -5.15 -13.50
N GLY A 111 7.95 -6.22 -13.79
CA GLY A 111 8.52 -7.55 -13.93
C GLY A 111 9.33 -7.98 -12.70
N ASN A 112 10.52 -8.56 -12.92
CA ASN A 112 11.41 -8.99 -11.85
C ASN A 112 12.33 -7.88 -11.31
N ASN A 113 12.45 -6.76 -12.03
CA ASN A 113 13.42 -5.70 -11.75
C ASN A 113 12.78 -4.44 -11.16
N GLY A 114 11.46 -4.31 -11.27
CA GLY A 114 10.70 -3.19 -10.73
C GLY A 114 9.97 -3.54 -9.44
N GLU A 115 10.02 -2.64 -8.47
CA GLU A 115 9.32 -2.77 -7.20
C GLU A 115 8.19 -1.75 -7.12
N VAL A 116 6.94 -2.22 -6.96
CA VAL A 116 5.74 -1.39 -6.90
C VAL A 116 5.38 -1.11 -5.45
N TYR A 117 5.09 0.15 -5.16
CA TYR A 117 4.68 0.64 -3.85
C TYR A 117 3.36 1.41 -3.99
N ARG A 118 2.46 1.24 -3.03
CA ARG A 118 1.32 2.13 -2.81
C ARG A 118 1.66 3.05 -1.65
N LEU A 119 1.68 4.36 -1.91
CA LEU A 119 2.01 5.37 -0.90
C LEU A 119 0.81 5.67 0.01
N GLY A 120 -0.38 5.68 -0.56
CA GLY A 120 -1.66 5.92 0.09
C GLY A 120 -2.71 6.32 -0.95
N GLY A 121 -4.00 6.21 -0.61
CA GLY A 121 -5.06 6.63 -1.54
C GLY A 121 -4.92 6.01 -2.92
N ASP A 122 -4.68 6.86 -3.90
CA ASP A 122 -4.55 6.62 -5.34
C ASP A 122 -3.11 6.67 -5.87
N GLU A 123 -2.11 6.86 -4.97
CA GLU A 123 -0.73 7.11 -5.34
C GLU A 123 0.12 5.84 -5.31
N PHE A 124 0.87 5.63 -6.41
CA PHE A 124 1.80 4.50 -6.55
C PHE A 124 3.18 4.96 -6.98
N LEU A 125 4.19 4.18 -6.59
CA LEU A 125 5.55 4.26 -7.15
C LEU A 125 5.91 2.93 -7.80
N LEU A 126 6.70 3.03 -8.87
CA LEU A 126 7.44 1.90 -9.43
C LEU A 126 8.91 2.30 -9.51
N ILE A 127 9.76 1.55 -8.83
CA ILE A 127 11.19 1.85 -8.71
C ILE A 127 11.99 0.72 -9.35
N PHE A 128 12.88 1.10 -10.27
CA PHE A 128 13.88 0.19 -10.83
C PHE A 128 15.28 0.55 -10.31
N GLN A 129 16.11 -0.45 -10.08
CA GLN A 129 17.55 -0.28 -9.83
C GLN A 129 18.29 -0.50 -11.13
N GLY A 130 19.05 0.50 -11.57
CA GLY A 130 19.71 0.53 -12.88
C GLY A 130 18.83 1.09 -13.99
N CYS A 131 19.10 0.70 -15.23
CA CYS A 131 18.32 1.10 -16.39
C CYS A 131 17.10 0.20 -16.56
N ALA A 132 15.95 0.80 -16.83
CA ALA A 132 14.76 0.10 -17.29
C ALA A 132 14.46 0.50 -18.74
N ALA A 133 13.77 -0.36 -19.47
CA ALA A 133 13.25 -0.01 -20.79
C ALA A 133 12.20 1.10 -20.67
N GLU A 134 12.18 2.02 -21.61
CA GLU A 134 11.06 2.93 -21.76
C GLU A 134 9.81 2.13 -22.12
N LEU A 135 8.73 2.35 -21.37
CA LEU A 135 7.44 1.70 -21.59
C LEU A 135 6.41 2.76 -21.97
N PRO A 136 5.47 2.43 -22.88
CA PRO A 136 4.36 3.33 -23.22
C PRO A 136 3.36 3.34 -22.04
N TRP A 137 3.63 4.17 -21.05
CA TRP A 137 2.87 4.18 -19.78
C TRP A 137 1.39 4.51 -19.98
N GLU A 138 1.03 5.30 -20.99
CA GLU A 138 -0.34 5.59 -21.37
C GLU A 138 -1.11 4.33 -21.81
N GLU A 139 -0.40 3.35 -22.39
CA GLU A 139 -0.99 2.05 -22.77
C GLU A 139 -0.95 1.02 -21.63
N VAL A 140 0.15 1.06 -20.84
CA VAL A 140 0.35 0.13 -19.70
C VAL A 140 -0.61 0.42 -18.56
N CYS A 141 -0.84 1.71 -18.27
CA CYS A 141 -1.68 2.16 -17.16
C CYS A 141 -2.50 3.39 -17.56
N PRO A 142 -3.48 3.23 -18.48
CA PRO A 142 -4.27 4.36 -19.02
C PRO A 142 -5.11 5.07 -17.95
N ALA A 143 -5.39 4.41 -16.84
CA ALA A 143 -6.19 4.94 -15.74
C ALA A 143 -5.38 5.78 -14.74
N ALA A 144 -4.10 6.07 -15.01
CA ALA A 144 -3.26 6.85 -14.11
C ALA A 144 -2.44 7.90 -14.84
N SER A 145 -2.33 9.07 -14.25
CA SER A 145 -1.35 10.08 -14.63
C SER A 145 0.03 9.68 -14.14
N HIS A 146 1.07 9.98 -14.91
CA HIS A 146 2.41 9.46 -14.70
C HIS A 146 3.47 10.56 -14.86
N GLY A 147 4.51 10.48 -14.01
CA GLY A 147 5.77 11.22 -14.15
C GLY A 147 6.94 10.35 -13.70
N PHE A 148 8.16 10.70 -14.09
CA PHE A 148 9.34 9.95 -13.74
C PHE A 148 10.55 10.81 -13.42
N ALA A 149 11.52 10.25 -12.70
CA ALA A 149 12.83 10.85 -12.47
C ALA A 149 13.89 9.76 -12.36
N GLN A 150 15.11 10.08 -12.74
CA GLN A 150 16.24 9.16 -12.63
C GLN A 150 17.45 9.84 -12.00
N GLY A 151 18.25 9.05 -11.27
CA GLY A 151 19.45 9.55 -10.61
C GLY A 151 20.04 8.58 -9.59
N PRO A 152 21.06 9.00 -8.85
CA PRO A 152 21.67 8.15 -7.84
C PRO A 152 20.74 7.89 -6.67
N GLY A 153 20.84 6.68 -6.09
CA GLY A 153 19.94 6.21 -5.03
C GLY A 153 19.99 7.03 -3.74
N GLU A 154 21.10 7.68 -3.46
CA GLU A 154 21.23 8.60 -2.31
C GLU A 154 20.26 9.79 -2.37
N THR A 155 19.75 10.11 -3.56
CA THR A 155 18.77 11.17 -3.80
C THR A 155 17.34 10.67 -3.92
N LEU A 156 17.02 9.45 -3.46
CA LEU A 156 15.70 8.82 -3.63
C LEU A 156 14.53 9.77 -3.31
N GLN A 157 14.59 10.52 -2.19
CA GLN A 157 13.51 11.43 -1.83
C GLN A 157 13.35 12.59 -2.83
N MET A 158 14.46 13.07 -3.40
CA MET A 158 14.43 14.11 -4.43
C MET A 158 13.85 13.54 -5.73
N LEU A 159 14.23 12.31 -6.11
CA LEU A 159 13.71 11.63 -7.29
C LEU A 159 12.19 11.43 -7.18
N ILE A 160 11.69 11.00 -6.02
CA ILE A 160 10.25 10.86 -5.79
C ILE A 160 9.53 12.20 -5.99
N ARG A 161 10.03 13.29 -5.40
CA ARG A 161 9.44 14.63 -5.57
C ARG A 161 9.49 15.13 -7.00
N SER A 162 10.59 14.86 -7.72
CA SER A 162 10.71 15.27 -9.13
C SER A 162 9.72 14.50 -10.01
N ALA A 163 9.58 13.19 -9.80
CA ALA A 163 8.62 12.35 -10.51
C ALA A 163 7.16 12.77 -10.21
N GLU A 164 6.85 13.08 -8.95
CA GLU A 164 5.56 13.62 -8.53
C GLU A 164 5.25 14.96 -9.24
N GLN A 165 6.20 15.86 -9.28
CA GLN A 165 6.03 17.16 -9.93
C GLN A 165 5.80 17.02 -11.43
N GLU A 166 6.53 16.14 -12.10
CA GLU A 166 6.33 15.82 -13.52
C GLU A 166 4.93 15.23 -13.77
N MET A 167 4.49 14.30 -12.93
CA MET A 167 3.13 13.74 -12.98
C MET A 167 2.06 14.83 -12.86
N TYR A 168 2.22 15.79 -11.93
CA TYR A 168 1.27 16.91 -11.82
C TYR A 168 1.19 17.78 -13.06
N VAL A 169 2.33 18.03 -13.72
CA VAL A 169 2.36 18.78 -15.00
C VAL A 169 1.61 17.99 -16.08
N ALA A 170 1.86 16.69 -16.22
CA ALA A 170 1.18 15.83 -17.17
C ALA A 170 -0.33 15.76 -16.91
N LYS A 171 -0.74 15.64 -15.64
CA LYS A 171 -2.15 15.64 -15.21
C LYS A 171 -2.86 16.95 -15.58
N GLY A 172 -2.21 18.08 -15.35
CA GLY A 172 -2.74 19.40 -15.76
C GLY A 172 -2.94 19.54 -17.26
N GLN A 173 -2.05 19.01 -18.07
CA GLN A 173 -2.15 19.02 -19.54
C GLN A 173 -3.29 18.12 -20.03
N ARG A 174 -3.48 16.95 -19.45
CA ARG A 174 -4.61 16.05 -19.76
C ARG A 174 -5.97 16.69 -19.44
N ALA A 175 -6.08 17.39 -18.32
CA ALA A 175 -7.30 18.09 -17.94
C ALA A 175 -7.69 19.21 -18.93
N GLN A 176 -6.69 19.87 -19.55
CA GLN A 176 -6.91 20.92 -20.55
C GLN A 176 -7.20 20.37 -21.95
N SER A 177 -6.76 19.16 -22.27
CA SER A 177 -6.96 18.52 -23.58
C SER A 177 -8.26 17.72 -23.68
N SER A 178 -8.95 17.47 -22.57
CA SER A 178 -10.28 16.87 -22.58
C SER A 178 -11.28 17.92 -23.05
N PRO A 179 -11.98 17.77 -24.20
CA PRO A 179 -12.97 18.73 -24.64
C PRO A 179 -14.08 18.76 -23.60
N GLU A 180 -14.28 19.94 -22.98
CA GLU A 180 -15.50 20.22 -22.20
C GLU A 180 -16.68 19.85 -23.07
N GLY A 181 -17.51 18.94 -22.54
CA GLY A 181 -18.70 18.51 -23.25
C GLY A 181 -19.51 19.72 -23.67
N SER A 182 -19.67 19.87 -24.97
CA SER A 182 -20.60 20.80 -25.56
C SER A 182 -21.98 20.57 -24.96
N SER A 183 -22.33 21.41 -23.99
CA SER A 183 -23.70 21.58 -23.56
C SER A 183 -24.51 22.15 -24.73
N HIS A 184 -25.38 21.36 -25.28
CA HIS A 184 -26.59 21.80 -25.97
C HIS A 184 -27.77 20.99 -25.48
#